data_816b21b456b55505cb2b71b2abb6af49
#
_entry.id   816b21b456b55505cb2b71b2abb6af49
#
_cell.length_a   1.000
_cell.length_b   1.000
_cell.length_c   1.000
_cell.angle_alpha   90.00
_cell.angle_beta   90.00
_cell.angle_gamma   90.00
#
_symmetry.space_group_name_H-M   'P 1'
#
loop_
_entity.id
_entity.type
_entity.pdbx_description
1 polymer ?
#
loop_
_entity_poly.entity_id
_entity_poly.type
_entity_poly.pdbx_seq_one_letter_code
_entity_poly.pdbx_strand_id
1 'polypeptide(L)'
;DHLRLLNADIVFLQEVLGSNEHHAARFVDWPAEPQYEFLARSVWKDYAYGRNAIYDHGHHGNAILSRYPIITSENEDVSAHAFERRGLLHCEIGIPGSAQSLHCVCVHLALNERGRRRQVGALIERMHRLVPDGAPAVVAGDFNDWRNLAGNRLAATLGLKEAFRDQRGKPARS
;
A
#
# COMPACT_ATOMS: atom_id res chain seq x y z
N ASP A 1 -16.11 11.11 4.18
CA ASP A 1 -15.63 11.37 5.55
C ASP A 1 -15.46 10.13 6.45
N HIS A 2 -15.81 8.92 5.98
CA HIS A 2 -15.69 7.71 6.80
C HIS A 2 -14.24 7.40 7.21
N LEU A 3 -13.25 7.65 6.36
CA LEU A 3 -11.83 7.44 6.69
C LEU A 3 -11.39 8.26 7.93
N ARG A 4 -11.91 9.48 8.08
CA ARG A 4 -11.62 10.34 9.23
C ARG A 4 -12.17 9.78 10.53
N LEU A 5 -13.33 9.11 10.47
CA LEU A 5 -13.97 8.48 11.64
C LEU A 5 -13.18 7.29 12.17
N LEU A 6 -12.35 6.63 11.33
CA LEU A 6 -11.49 5.55 11.77
C LEU A 6 -10.39 6.01 12.71
N ASN A 7 -10.07 7.31 12.71
CA ASN A 7 -9.04 7.93 13.56
C ASN A 7 -7.67 7.20 13.47
N ALA A 8 -7.37 6.59 12.32
CA ALA A 8 -6.14 5.86 12.09
C ALA A 8 -4.95 6.80 11.93
N ASP A 9 -3.78 6.43 12.45
CA ASP A 9 -2.55 7.21 12.30
C ASP A 9 -1.93 7.04 10.93
N ILE A 10 -2.02 5.84 10.35
CA ILE A 10 -1.51 5.49 9.04
C ILE A 10 -2.60 4.76 8.26
N VAL A 11 -2.79 5.12 6.98
CA VAL A 11 -3.80 4.52 6.11
C VAL A 11 -3.15 4.03 4.83
N PHE A 12 -3.46 2.79 4.43
CA PHE A 12 -3.01 2.15 3.21
C PHE A 12 -4.16 2.08 2.22
N LEU A 13 -3.97 2.65 1.05
CA LEU A 13 -5.01 2.76 0.03
C LEU A 13 -4.52 2.15 -1.29
N GLN A 14 -5.43 1.46 -1.99
CA GLN A 14 -5.19 0.89 -3.30
C GLN A 14 -6.13 1.54 -4.33
N GLU A 15 -5.73 1.50 -5.61
CA GLU A 15 -6.51 2.05 -6.74
C GLU A 15 -6.86 3.53 -6.60
N VAL A 16 -6.02 4.28 -5.88
CA VAL A 16 -6.23 5.72 -5.68
C VAL A 16 -5.96 6.45 -6.98
N LEU A 17 -6.91 7.27 -7.41
CA LEU A 17 -6.80 8.10 -8.60
C LEU A 17 -5.83 9.26 -8.38
N GLY A 18 -4.84 9.37 -9.26
CA GLY A 18 -3.96 10.55 -9.32
C GLY A 18 -4.56 11.62 -10.25
N SER A 19 -4.82 11.25 -11.51
CA SER A 19 -5.52 12.10 -12.47
C SER A 19 -6.47 11.27 -13.33
N ASN A 20 -7.52 11.91 -13.86
CA ASN A 20 -8.41 11.29 -14.83
C ASN A 20 -9.05 12.37 -15.71
N GLU A 21 -8.45 12.62 -16.89
CA GLU A 21 -8.88 13.65 -17.83
C GLU A 21 -10.24 13.32 -18.44
N HIS A 22 -10.58 12.04 -18.62
CA HIS A 22 -11.91 11.63 -19.10
C HIS A 22 -13.03 12.01 -18.13
N HIS A 23 -12.79 11.81 -16.83
CA HIS A 23 -13.76 12.23 -15.82
C HIS A 23 -13.83 13.75 -15.72
N ALA A 24 -12.68 14.44 -15.79
CA ALA A 24 -12.64 15.90 -15.80
C ALA A 24 -13.39 16.50 -16.98
N ALA A 25 -13.33 15.88 -18.16
CA ALA A 25 -14.09 16.31 -19.34
C ALA A 25 -15.60 15.99 -19.26
N ARG A 26 -15.99 14.96 -18.51
CA ARG A 26 -17.36 14.46 -18.44
C ARG A 26 -18.17 15.06 -17.28
N PHE A 27 -17.53 15.39 -16.17
CA PHE A 27 -18.20 15.88 -14.97
C PHE A 27 -17.74 17.30 -14.65
N VAL A 28 -18.69 18.24 -14.61
CA VAL A 28 -18.43 19.68 -14.40
C VAL A 28 -17.74 19.96 -13.06
N ASP A 29 -18.05 19.18 -12.03
CA ASP A 29 -17.53 19.34 -10.67
C ASP A 29 -16.43 18.30 -10.35
N TRP A 30 -15.74 17.78 -11.36
CA TRP A 30 -14.65 16.84 -11.11
C TRP A 30 -13.50 17.53 -10.38
N PRO A 31 -13.02 17.02 -9.22
CA PRO A 31 -11.93 17.63 -8.48
C PRO A 31 -10.66 17.70 -9.33
N ALA A 32 -10.04 18.87 -9.40
CA ALA A 32 -8.74 19.04 -10.06
C ALA A 32 -7.58 18.44 -9.24
N GLU A 33 -7.81 18.27 -7.95
CA GLU A 33 -6.84 17.75 -6.99
C GLU A 33 -6.82 16.22 -7.02
N PRO A 34 -5.64 15.59 -6.99
CA PRO A 34 -5.51 14.14 -6.84
C PRO A 34 -6.22 13.61 -5.59
N GLN A 35 -6.79 12.42 -5.71
CA GLN A 35 -7.59 11.84 -4.62
C GLN A 35 -6.78 11.65 -3.32
N TYR A 36 -5.52 11.27 -3.42
CA TYR A 36 -4.64 11.10 -2.26
C TYR A 36 -4.34 12.42 -1.54
N GLU A 37 -4.20 13.53 -2.27
CA GLU A 37 -4.02 14.86 -1.69
C GLU A 37 -5.27 15.33 -0.98
N PHE A 38 -6.42 15.19 -1.62
CA PHE A 38 -7.73 15.50 -1.02
C PHE A 38 -7.95 14.73 0.28
N LEU A 39 -7.61 13.43 0.31
CA LEU A 39 -7.77 12.59 1.49
C LEU A 39 -6.78 12.98 2.60
N ALA A 40 -5.55 13.34 2.26
CA ALA A 40 -4.50 13.71 3.21
C ALA A 40 -4.77 15.05 3.90
N ARG A 41 -5.33 16.03 3.17
CA ARG A 41 -5.41 17.46 3.53
C ARG A 41 -5.84 17.79 4.97
N SER A 42 -6.66 16.97 5.62
CA SER A 42 -7.29 17.37 6.87
C SER A 42 -6.88 16.59 8.11
N VAL A 43 -6.28 15.42 7.94
CA VAL A 43 -5.95 14.51 9.07
C VAL A 43 -4.51 14.03 9.00
N TRP A 44 -4.07 13.65 7.80
CA TRP A 44 -2.74 13.11 7.58
C TRP A 44 -1.85 14.19 6.97
N LYS A 45 -0.81 14.58 7.70
CA LYS A 45 0.08 15.69 7.29
C LYS A 45 1.00 15.29 6.16
N ASP A 46 1.33 14.01 6.08
CA ASP A 46 2.20 13.45 5.07
C ASP A 46 1.50 12.35 4.27
N TYR A 47 1.89 12.22 3.02
CA TYR A 47 1.44 11.14 2.14
C TYR A 47 2.52 10.75 1.15
N ALA A 48 2.46 9.51 0.69
CA ALA A 48 3.21 9.01 -0.45
C ALA A 48 2.26 8.36 -1.45
N TYR A 49 2.58 8.50 -2.72
CA TYR A 49 1.79 7.92 -3.81
C TYR A 49 2.68 7.19 -4.81
N GLY A 50 2.39 5.91 -5.00
CA GLY A 50 3.05 5.05 -5.98
C GLY A 50 2.18 4.90 -7.23
N ARG A 51 2.60 5.53 -8.34
CA ARG A 51 1.91 5.43 -9.63
C ARG A 51 2.14 4.05 -10.23
N ASN A 52 1.12 3.22 -10.32
CA ASN A 52 1.22 1.85 -10.82
C ASN A 52 0.67 1.70 -12.24
N ALA A 53 -0.57 2.08 -12.48
CA ALA A 53 -1.20 2.01 -13.79
C ALA A 53 -1.31 3.40 -14.41
N ILE A 54 -0.75 3.53 -15.62
CA ILE A 54 -0.75 4.77 -16.41
C ILE A 54 -1.53 4.48 -17.69
N TYR A 55 -2.49 5.35 -17.99
CA TYR A 55 -3.31 5.33 -19.20
C TYR A 55 -3.14 6.63 -19.95
N ASP A 56 -3.62 6.69 -21.19
CA ASP A 56 -3.58 7.91 -22.01
C ASP A 56 -4.23 9.13 -21.33
N HIS A 57 -5.19 8.89 -20.45
CA HIS A 57 -6.01 9.93 -19.82
C HIS A 57 -5.93 9.97 -18.30
N GLY A 58 -4.93 9.34 -17.69
CA GLY A 58 -4.78 9.35 -16.25
C GLY A 58 -3.96 8.22 -15.68
N HIS A 59 -3.96 8.13 -14.36
CA HIS A 59 -3.24 7.09 -13.65
C HIS A 59 -3.89 6.81 -12.29
N HIS A 60 -3.67 5.59 -11.81
CA HIS A 60 -3.98 5.21 -10.44
C HIS A 60 -2.84 4.40 -9.80
N GLY A 61 -2.90 4.25 -8.49
CA GLY A 61 -1.87 3.52 -7.77
C GLY A 61 -2.17 3.31 -6.30
N ASN A 62 -1.12 2.99 -5.56
CA ASN A 62 -1.18 2.85 -4.11
C ASN A 62 -0.87 4.18 -3.43
N ALA A 63 -1.46 4.41 -2.25
CA ALA A 63 -1.09 5.54 -1.41
C ALA A 63 -0.94 5.11 0.05
N ILE A 64 -0.04 5.79 0.75
CA ILE A 64 0.08 5.73 2.21
C ILE A 64 -0.11 7.15 2.72
N LEU A 65 -1.08 7.33 3.62
CA LEU A 65 -1.32 8.58 4.32
C LEU A 65 -0.83 8.42 5.76
N SER A 66 -0.14 9.42 6.31
CA SER A 66 0.45 9.35 7.64
C SER A 66 0.26 10.65 8.43
N ARG A 67 -0.04 10.51 9.72
CA ARG A 67 0.05 11.63 10.68
C ARG A 67 1.47 11.96 11.06
N TYR A 68 2.37 11.01 10.84
CA TYR A 68 3.80 11.12 11.17
C TYR A 68 4.62 11.40 9.92
N PRO A 69 5.81 12.00 10.06
CA PRO A 69 6.67 12.31 8.93
C PRO A 69 7.06 11.06 8.13
N ILE A 70 6.87 11.11 6.81
CA ILE A 70 7.41 10.12 5.87
C ILE A 70 8.83 10.57 5.53
N ILE A 71 9.83 9.83 6.01
CA ILE A 71 11.25 10.15 5.85
C ILE A 71 11.69 9.85 4.42
N THR A 72 11.33 8.66 3.93
CA THR A 72 11.59 8.22 2.56
C THR A 72 10.39 7.49 2.00
N SER A 73 10.23 7.54 0.68
CA SER A 73 9.24 6.73 -0.03
C SER A 73 9.76 6.27 -1.37
N GLU A 74 9.45 5.04 -1.75
CA GLU A 74 9.86 4.45 -3.02
C GLU A 74 8.78 3.49 -3.52
N ASN A 75 8.43 3.59 -4.81
CA ASN A 75 7.50 2.68 -5.46
C ASN A 75 8.22 1.80 -6.47
N GLU A 76 8.11 0.48 -6.34
CA GLU A 76 8.72 -0.50 -7.24
C GLU A 76 7.64 -1.16 -8.10
N ASP A 77 7.81 -1.14 -9.42
CA ASP A 77 6.92 -1.86 -10.35
C ASP A 77 7.18 -3.37 -10.27
N VAL A 78 6.17 -4.10 -9.83
CA VAL A 78 6.19 -5.56 -9.74
C VAL A 78 5.16 -6.21 -10.67
N SER A 79 4.74 -5.51 -11.70
CA SER A 79 3.78 -5.99 -12.69
C SER A 79 4.24 -7.31 -13.31
N ALA A 80 3.34 -8.29 -13.34
CA ALA A 80 3.63 -9.59 -13.97
C ALA A 80 3.45 -9.55 -15.49
N HIS A 81 2.58 -8.66 -15.98
CA HIS A 81 2.30 -8.41 -17.40
C HIS A 81 1.65 -7.03 -17.60
N ALA A 82 1.59 -6.60 -18.86
CA ALA A 82 1.17 -5.25 -19.23
C ALA A 82 -0.27 -4.87 -18.83
N PHE A 83 -1.16 -5.86 -18.73
CA PHE A 83 -2.59 -5.62 -18.44
C PHE A 83 -2.92 -5.55 -16.95
N GLU A 84 -2.00 -5.91 -16.07
CA GLU A 84 -2.20 -5.87 -14.62
C GLU A 84 -1.01 -5.17 -13.96
N ARG A 85 -1.11 -3.86 -13.86
CA ARG A 85 -0.06 -3.02 -13.28
C ARG A 85 -0.12 -3.05 -11.76
N ARG A 86 0.99 -3.40 -11.13
CA ARG A 86 1.11 -3.54 -9.69
C ARG A 86 2.40 -2.93 -9.18
N GLY A 87 2.36 -2.33 -7.99
CA GLY A 87 3.53 -1.74 -7.36
C GLY A 87 3.59 -2.04 -5.88
N LEU A 88 4.79 -1.98 -5.33
CA LEU A 88 5.07 -2.01 -3.91
C LEU A 88 5.47 -0.59 -3.49
N LEU A 89 4.56 0.11 -2.81
CA LEU A 89 4.87 1.43 -2.25
C LEU A 89 5.42 1.24 -0.84
N HIS A 90 6.71 1.49 -0.66
CA HIS A 90 7.40 1.42 0.61
C HIS A 90 7.65 2.83 1.16
N CYS A 91 7.31 3.03 2.42
CA CYS A 91 7.59 4.26 3.17
C CYS A 91 8.33 3.93 4.46
N GLU A 92 9.30 4.74 4.80
CA GLU A 92 9.90 4.82 6.11
C GLU A 92 9.27 5.98 6.88
N ILE A 93 8.65 5.70 8.02
CA ILE A 93 7.87 6.66 8.79
C ILE A 93 8.51 6.87 10.15
N GLY A 94 8.80 8.13 10.46
CA GLY A 94 9.34 8.53 11.76
C GLY A 94 8.26 8.55 12.83
N ILE A 95 8.35 7.66 13.82
CA ILE A 95 7.40 7.58 14.92
C ILE A 95 7.93 8.40 16.10
N PRO A 96 7.17 9.40 16.60
CA PRO A 96 7.60 10.21 17.74
C PRO A 96 7.91 9.36 18.97
N GLY A 97 9.08 9.59 19.56
CA GLY A 97 9.55 8.86 20.73
C GLY A 97 10.13 7.47 20.46
N SER A 98 10.17 7.03 19.21
CA SER A 98 10.84 5.79 18.80
C SER A 98 12.25 6.11 18.25
N ALA A 99 13.23 5.27 18.61
CA ALA A 99 14.57 5.36 18.04
C ALA A 99 14.65 4.71 16.63
N GLN A 100 13.65 3.92 16.27
CA GLN A 100 13.56 3.25 14.98
C GLN A 100 12.35 3.76 14.20
N SER A 101 12.53 3.89 12.88
CA SER A 101 11.46 4.19 11.95
C SER A 101 10.57 2.96 11.74
N LEU A 102 9.30 3.20 11.42
CA LEU A 102 8.35 2.17 11.00
C LEU A 102 8.41 2.03 9.47
N HIS A 103 8.71 0.82 9.00
CA HIS A 103 8.67 0.50 7.58
C HIS A 103 7.27 0.05 7.17
N CYS A 104 6.64 0.79 6.26
CA CYS A 104 5.29 0.53 5.78
C CYS A 104 5.32 0.16 4.30
N VAL A 105 4.77 -0.99 3.92
CA VAL A 105 4.65 -1.38 2.50
C VAL A 105 3.19 -1.56 2.13
N CYS A 106 2.70 -0.72 1.21
CA CYS A 106 1.37 -0.84 0.63
C CYS A 106 1.42 -1.72 -0.61
N VAL A 107 0.59 -2.76 -0.63
CA VAL A 107 0.53 -3.74 -1.70
C VAL A 107 -0.86 -3.80 -2.34
N HIS A 108 -0.89 -4.09 -3.63
CA HIS A 108 -2.07 -4.56 -4.34
C HIS A 108 -1.58 -5.67 -5.28
N LEU A 109 -1.76 -6.92 -4.88
CA LEU A 109 -1.18 -8.07 -5.57
C LEU A 109 -2.07 -8.56 -6.73
N ALA A 110 -1.48 -9.38 -7.60
CA ALA A 110 -2.15 -9.93 -8.77
C ALA A 110 -3.31 -10.86 -8.41
N LEU A 111 -4.34 -10.88 -9.26
CA LEU A 111 -5.49 -11.77 -9.14
C LEU A 111 -5.12 -13.25 -9.35
N ASN A 112 -4.13 -13.52 -10.20
CA ASN A 112 -3.67 -14.88 -10.46
C ASN A 112 -2.54 -15.31 -9.49
N GLU A 113 -2.53 -16.59 -9.13
CA GLU A 113 -1.57 -17.14 -8.14
C GLU A 113 -0.10 -17.04 -8.59
N ARG A 114 0.18 -17.23 -9.89
CA ARG A 114 1.55 -17.15 -10.43
C ARG A 114 2.12 -15.75 -10.29
N GLY A 115 1.33 -14.73 -10.61
CA GLY A 115 1.68 -13.32 -10.44
C GLY A 115 1.93 -12.99 -8.97
N ARG A 116 0.99 -13.36 -8.08
CA ARG A 116 1.15 -13.16 -6.64
C ARG A 116 2.42 -13.78 -6.08
N ARG A 117 2.71 -15.03 -6.46
CA ARG A 117 3.93 -15.72 -6.00
C ARG A 117 5.20 -14.96 -6.37
N ARG A 118 5.27 -14.39 -7.59
CA ARG A 118 6.40 -13.55 -8.01
C ARG A 118 6.46 -12.27 -7.20
N GLN A 119 5.33 -11.59 -7.04
CA GLN A 119 5.23 -10.33 -6.32
C GLN A 119 5.54 -10.47 -4.84
N VAL A 120 5.10 -11.56 -4.19
CA VAL A 120 5.51 -11.88 -2.81
C VAL A 120 7.01 -12.17 -2.74
N GLY A 121 7.61 -12.78 -3.76
CA GLY A 121 9.07 -12.92 -3.86
C GLY A 121 9.77 -11.57 -3.88
N ALA A 122 9.35 -10.67 -4.77
CA ALA A 122 9.90 -9.32 -4.87
C ALA A 122 9.71 -8.51 -3.57
N LEU A 123 8.55 -8.63 -2.92
CA LEU A 123 8.29 -8.03 -1.62
C LEU A 123 9.30 -8.52 -0.56
N ILE A 124 9.53 -9.83 -0.47
CA ILE A 124 10.49 -10.41 0.47
C ILE A 124 11.91 -9.89 0.21
N GLU A 125 12.35 -9.89 -1.05
CA GLU A 125 13.66 -9.37 -1.44
C GLU A 125 13.80 -7.88 -1.09
N ARG A 126 12.74 -7.11 -1.32
CA ARG A 126 12.69 -5.69 -0.97
C ARG A 126 12.80 -5.47 0.54
N MET A 127 12.04 -6.23 1.33
CA MET A 127 12.08 -6.15 2.79
C MET A 127 13.48 -6.47 3.31
N HIS A 128 14.12 -7.52 2.83
CA HIS A 128 15.50 -7.86 3.23
C HIS A 128 16.53 -6.78 2.84
N ARG A 129 16.30 -6.06 1.73
CA ARG A 129 17.21 -5.02 1.26
C ARG A 129 17.08 -3.71 2.01
N LEU A 130 15.85 -3.32 2.36
CA LEU A 130 15.54 -1.95 2.81
C LEU A 130 15.14 -1.86 4.29
N VAL A 131 14.72 -2.95 4.90
CA VAL A 131 14.30 -2.97 6.30
C VAL A 131 15.44 -3.52 7.15
N PRO A 132 16.01 -2.72 8.06
CA PRO A 132 17.04 -3.19 8.97
C PRO A 132 16.55 -4.35 9.86
N ASP A 133 17.45 -5.23 10.24
CA ASP A 133 17.12 -6.34 11.15
C ASP A 133 16.53 -5.83 12.46
N GLY A 134 15.37 -6.37 12.81
CA GLY A 134 14.65 -5.98 14.03
C GLY A 134 13.88 -4.67 13.94
N ALA A 135 13.92 -3.95 12.81
CA ALA A 135 13.08 -2.76 12.62
C ALA A 135 11.60 -3.13 12.51
N PRO A 136 10.70 -2.32 13.09
CA PRO A 136 9.26 -2.55 12.98
C PRO A 136 8.80 -2.38 11.54
N ALA A 137 7.97 -3.33 11.07
CA ALA A 137 7.45 -3.29 9.70
C ALA A 137 5.98 -3.71 9.62
N VAL A 138 5.25 -3.05 8.72
CA VAL A 138 3.86 -3.37 8.38
C VAL A 138 3.72 -3.53 6.88
N VAL A 139 3.15 -4.64 6.46
CA VAL A 139 2.71 -4.86 5.07
C VAL A 139 1.20 -4.92 5.07
N ALA A 140 0.57 -4.02 4.34
CA ALA A 140 -0.88 -3.93 4.27
C ALA A 140 -1.38 -3.60 2.86
N GLY A 141 -2.63 -3.96 2.58
CA GLY A 141 -3.26 -3.72 1.30
C GLY A 141 -4.08 -4.91 0.81
N ASP A 142 -4.38 -4.91 -0.48
CA ASP A 142 -5.11 -6.01 -1.11
C ASP A 142 -4.16 -7.10 -1.61
N PHE A 143 -4.13 -8.20 -0.89
CA PHE A 143 -3.29 -9.35 -1.24
C PHE A 143 -3.92 -10.24 -2.31
N ASN A 144 -5.22 -10.13 -2.59
CA ASN A 144 -5.97 -11.02 -3.48
C ASN A 144 -5.74 -12.52 -3.16
N ASP A 145 -5.50 -12.85 -1.89
CA ASP A 145 -5.00 -14.16 -1.44
C ASP A 145 -6.02 -14.94 -0.62
N TRP A 146 -7.07 -15.39 -1.28
CA TRP A 146 -8.14 -16.18 -0.63
C TRP A 146 -7.70 -17.51 -0.01
N ARG A 147 -6.48 -17.99 -0.34
CA ARG A 147 -5.88 -19.22 0.21
C ARG A 147 -4.87 -18.99 1.31
N ASN A 148 -4.58 -17.73 1.62
CA ASN A 148 -3.57 -17.31 2.59
C ASN A 148 -2.15 -17.87 2.34
N LEU A 149 -1.79 -18.08 1.09
CA LEU A 149 -0.48 -18.58 0.70
C LEU A 149 0.60 -17.50 0.82
N ALA A 150 0.25 -16.26 0.49
CA ALA A 150 1.12 -15.09 0.64
C ALA A 150 1.40 -14.80 2.11
N GLY A 151 0.35 -14.73 2.95
CA GLY A 151 0.47 -14.52 4.38
C GLY A 151 1.34 -15.57 5.05
N ASN A 152 1.14 -16.85 4.75
CA ASN A 152 1.96 -17.96 5.28
C ASN A 152 3.44 -17.83 4.86
N ARG A 153 3.70 -17.43 3.60
CA ARG A 153 5.07 -17.25 3.11
C ARG A 153 5.76 -16.07 3.76
N LEU A 154 5.08 -14.94 3.94
CA LEU A 154 5.60 -13.77 4.62
C LEU A 154 5.90 -14.08 6.10
N ALA A 155 5.01 -14.80 6.78
CA ALA A 155 5.23 -15.24 8.14
C ALA A 155 6.46 -16.15 8.27
N ALA A 156 6.60 -17.12 7.39
CA ALA A 156 7.71 -18.08 7.42
C ALA A 156 9.07 -17.45 7.08
N THR A 157 9.09 -16.43 6.19
CA THR A 157 10.35 -15.86 5.67
C THR A 157 10.77 -14.60 6.41
N LEU A 158 9.80 -13.72 6.76
CA LEU A 158 10.06 -12.41 7.38
C LEU A 158 9.64 -12.35 8.85
N GLY A 159 9.08 -13.42 9.40
CA GLY A 159 8.56 -13.40 10.77
C GLY A 159 7.33 -12.50 10.98
N LEU A 160 6.71 -12.01 9.91
CA LEU A 160 5.53 -11.16 10.00
C LEU A 160 4.34 -11.93 10.56
N LYS A 161 3.55 -11.26 11.38
CA LYS A 161 2.36 -11.85 11.98
C LYS A 161 1.11 -11.22 11.38
N GLU A 162 0.10 -12.06 11.10
CA GLU A 162 -1.22 -11.61 10.72
C GLU A 162 -1.87 -10.84 11.88
N ALA A 163 -2.18 -9.56 11.65
CA ALA A 163 -2.74 -8.69 12.68
C ALA A 163 -4.22 -9.00 12.95
N PHE A 164 -4.96 -9.44 11.93
CA PHE A 164 -6.39 -9.72 12.01
C PHE A 164 -6.64 -11.22 11.92
N ARG A 165 -6.61 -11.89 13.07
CA ARG A 165 -7.05 -13.28 13.17
C ARG A 165 -8.38 -13.32 13.92
N ASP A 166 -9.32 -14.15 13.47
CA ASP A 166 -10.53 -14.41 14.25
C ASP A 166 -10.17 -15.10 15.57
N GLN A 167 -11.14 -15.20 16.49
CA GLN A 167 -10.93 -15.86 17.81
C GLN A 167 -10.50 -17.34 17.70
N ARG A 168 -10.62 -17.94 16.49
CA ARG A 168 -10.19 -19.30 16.19
C ARG A 168 -8.81 -19.35 15.50
N GLY A 169 -8.12 -18.22 15.43
CA GLY A 169 -6.79 -18.09 14.82
C GLY A 169 -6.80 -18.14 13.29
N LYS A 170 -7.94 -17.96 12.65
CA LYS A 170 -8.03 -17.87 11.18
C LYS A 170 -7.77 -16.46 10.71
N PRO A 171 -7.07 -16.28 9.56
CA PRO A 171 -6.88 -14.97 8.96
C PRO A 171 -8.21 -14.29 8.66
N ALA A 172 -8.22 -12.97 8.67
CA ALA A 172 -9.35 -12.21 8.16
C ALA A 172 -9.59 -12.60 6.69
N ARG A 173 -10.84 -12.80 6.32
CA ARG A 173 -11.22 -12.98 4.92
C ARG A 173 -11.51 -11.62 4.32
N SER A 174 -10.88 -11.33 3.18
CA SER A 174 -11.23 -10.20 2.32
C SER A 174 -12.59 -10.42 1.68
#